data_d3d74d3d2bdd60dcdb371e2dfeb19115
#
_entry.id   d3d74d3d2bdd60dcdb371e2dfeb19115
#
_cell.length_a   1.000
_cell.length_b   1.000
_cell.length_c   1.000
_cell.angle_alpha   90.00
_cell.angle_beta   90.00
_cell.angle_gamma   90.00
#
_symmetry.space_group_name_H-M   'P 1'
#
loop_
_entity.id
_entity.type
_entity.pdbx_description
1 polymer ?
#
loop_
_entity_poly.entity_id
_entity_poly.type
_entity_poly.pdbx_seq_one_letter_code
_entity_poly.pdbx_strand_id
1 'polypeptide(L)' 'GSIRELRIQHKGKPYRILYAFDPRRTAILLIGGKKSGSQRWYEKYVPLAEKIYEKHLKSLKKKQGGA' A
#
# COMPACT_ATOMS: atom_id res chain seq x y z
N GLY A 1 7.14 -5.21 8.44
CA GLY A 1 7.02 -4.36 7.48
C GLY A 1 6.42 -3.01 7.65
N SER A 2 6.57 -2.23 6.61
CA SER A 2 6.08 -0.86 6.58
C SER A 2 4.64 -0.75 6.11
N ILE A 3 4.06 -1.85 5.67
CA ILE A 3 2.71 -1.82 5.10
C ILE A 3 1.67 -1.77 6.20
N ARG A 4 0.76 -0.82 6.08
CA ARG A 4 -0.33 -0.61 7.01
C ARG A 4 -1.66 -0.80 6.30
N GLU A 5 -2.70 -1.01 7.08
CA GLU A 5 -4.02 -1.26 6.53
C GLU A 5 -5.02 -0.22 7.06
N LEU A 6 -5.81 0.31 6.16
CA LEU A 6 -6.94 1.18 6.51
C LEU A 6 -8.23 0.45 6.14
N ARG A 7 -9.15 0.39 7.07
CA ARG A 7 -10.44 -0.27 6.88
C ARG A 7 -11.52 0.77 6.66
N ILE A 8 -12.30 0.58 5.59
CA ILE A 8 -13.38 1.50 5.25
C ILE A 8 -14.63 0.70 4.99
N GLN A 9 -15.76 1.16 5.53
CA GLN A 9 -17.05 0.61 5.18
C GLN A 9 -17.78 1.62 4.30
N HIS A 10 -18.25 1.15 3.16
CA HIS A 10 -18.99 1.99 2.22
C HIS A 10 -20.19 1.21 1.70
N LYS A 11 -21.38 1.74 1.94
CA LYS A 11 -22.64 1.10 1.54
C LYS A 11 -22.74 -0.34 2.03
N GLY A 12 -22.32 -0.57 3.27
CA GLY A 12 -22.39 -1.89 3.88
C GLY A 12 -21.36 -2.86 3.43
N LYS A 13 -20.40 -2.45 2.60
CA LYS A 13 -19.36 -3.32 2.09
C LYS A 13 -17.99 -2.95 2.68
N PRO A 14 -17.19 -3.94 3.09
CA PRO A 14 -15.88 -3.67 3.65
C PRO A 14 -14.85 -3.46 2.54
N TYR A 15 -14.09 -2.40 2.67
CA TYR A 15 -12.95 -2.12 1.79
C TYR A 15 -11.69 -2.04 2.62
N ARG A 16 -10.58 -2.43 2.01
CA ARG A 16 -9.26 -2.36 2.63
C ARG A 16 -8.33 -1.57 1.73
N ILE A 17 -7.51 -0.73 2.34
CA ILE A 17 -6.50 0.01 1.60
C ILE A 17 -5.17 -0.26 2.28
N LEU A 18 -4.21 -0.76 1.51
CA LEU A 18 -2.85 -0.95 1.99
C LEU A 18 -2.05 0.29 1.65
N TYR A 19 -1.36 0.82 2.65
CA TYR A 19 -0.60 2.04 2.50
C TYR A 19 0.68 1.98 3.32
N ALA A 20 1.58 2.91 3.08
CA ALA A 20 2.80 3.03 3.85
C ALA A 20 3.24 4.49 3.84
N PHE A 21 4.01 4.87 4.85
CA PHE A 21 4.62 6.20 4.86
C PHE A 21 6.00 6.11 4.25
N ASP A 22 6.32 7.07 3.39
CA ASP A 22 7.65 7.17 2.81
C ASP A 22 8.56 7.97 3.75
N PRO A 23 9.86 8.10 3.43
CA PRO A 23 10.77 8.87 4.29
C PRO A 23 10.39 10.33 4.48
N ARG A 24 9.56 10.87 3.61
CA ARG A 24 9.06 12.24 3.72
C ARG A 24 7.82 12.33 4.61
N ARG A 25 7.42 11.21 5.21
CA ARG A 25 6.22 11.09 6.04
C ARG A 25 4.93 11.32 5.26
N THR A 26 4.99 11.07 3.96
CA THR A 26 3.81 11.15 3.10
C THR A 26 3.18 9.77 3.01
N ALA A 27 1.86 9.70 3.18
CA ALA A 27 1.14 8.44 3.05
C ALA A 27 1.00 8.08 1.58
N ILE A 28 1.46 6.90 1.21
CA ILE A 28 1.38 6.40 -0.15
C ILE A 28 0.35 5.27 -0.19
N LEU A 29 -0.73 5.49 -0.93
CA LEU A 29 -1.74 4.46 -1.12
C LEU A 29 -1.24 3.47 -2.15
N LEU A 30 -1.16 2.22 -1.77
CA LEU A 30 -0.55 1.18 -2.59
C LEU A 30 -1.57 0.35 -3.33
N ILE A 31 -2.47 -0.27 -2.59
CA ILE A 31 -3.51 -1.14 -3.16
C ILE A 31 -4.78 -0.93 -2.37
N GLY A 32 -5.90 -0.79 -3.08
CA GLY A 32 -7.20 -0.70 -2.45
C GLY A 32 -8.17 -1.64 -3.13
N GLY A 33 -9.14 -2.12 -2.39
CA GLY A 33 -10.16 -2.95 -2.96
C GLY A 33 -11.11 -3.52 -1.94
N LYS A 34 -12.17 -4.12 -2.44
CA LYS A 34 -13.15 -4.78 -1.62
C LYS A 34 -12.53 -6.05 -1.05
N LYS A 35 -12.58 -6.18 0.26
CA LYS A 35 -12.11 -7.40 0.88
C LYS A 35 -13.16 -8.48 0.74
N SER A 36 -12.89 -9.47 -0.08
CA SER A 36 -13.74 -10.62 -0.21
C SER A 36 -13.04 -11.81 0.41
N GLY A 37 -13.45 -12.16 1.60
CA GLY A 37 -12.90 -13.33 2.28
C GLY A 37 -11.70 -13.02 3.12
N SER A 38 -10.83 -13.96 3.20
CA SER A 38 -9.95 -14.18 4.30
C SER A 38 -8.51 -13.78 4.02
N GLN A 39 -7.67 -14.58 4.59
CA GLN A 39 -6.23 -14.50 4.56
C GLN A 39 -5.64 -14.50 3.14
N ARG A 40 -6.33 -15.09 2.18
CA ARG A 40 -5.86 -15.12 0.79
C ARG A 40 -5.70 -13.73 0.20
N TRP A 41 -6.58 -12.82 0.61
CA TRP A 41 -6.49 -11.43 0.16
C TRP A 41 -5.15 -10.83 0.56
N TYR A 42 -4.75 -11.04 1.80
CA TYR A 42 -3.48 -10.52 2.31
C TYR A 42 -2.29 -11.23 1.68
N GLU A 43 -2.35 -12.54 1.55
CA GLU A 43 -1.28 -13.30 0.95
C GLU A 43 -0.99 -12.86 -0.48
N LYS A 44 -2.03 -12.43 -1.19
CA LYS A 44 -1.89 -11.97 -2.56
C LYS A 44 -1.43 -10.52 -2.63
N TYR A 45 -2.02 -9.66 -1.83
CA TYR A 45 -1.85 -8.22 -2.00
C TYR A 45 -0.76 -7.60 -1.16
N VAL A 46 -0.40 -8.17 -0.03
CA VAL A 46 0.69 -7.62 0.77
C VAL A 46 2.03 -7.69 0.04
N PRO A 47 2.43 -8.82 -0.56
CA PRO A 47 3.67 -8.84 -1.33
C PRO A 47 3.65 -7.89 -2.51
N LEU A 48 2.49 -7.74 -3.14
CA LEU A 48 2.35 -6.82 -4.26
C LEU A 48 2.49 -5.38 -3.82
N ALA A 49 1.89 -5.05 -2.68
CA ALA A 49 2.02 -3.71 -2.10
C ALA A 49 3.47 -3.40 -1.74
N GLU A 50 4.18 -4.38 -1.22
CA GLU A 50 5.60 -4.21 -0.89
C GLU A 50 6.42 -3.89 -2.13
N LYS A 51 6.14 -4.55 -3.25
CA LYS A 51 6.82 -4.28 -4.51
C LYS A 51 6.54 -2.87 -5.00
N ILE A 52 5.30 -2.44 -4.90
CA ILE A 52 4.92 -1.10 -5.30
C ILE A 52 5.62 -0.06 -4.43
N TYR A 53 5.68 -0.32 -3.14
CA TYR A 53 6.36 0.57 -2.21
C TYR A 53 7.85 0.66 -2.49
N GLU A 54 8.51 -0.46 -2.74
CA GLU A 54 9.93 -0.48 -3.09
C GLU A 54 10.19 0.32 -4.36
N LYS A 55 9.33 0.16 -5.34
CA LYS A 55 9.45 0.89 -6.60
C LYS A 55 9.31 2.39 -6.36
N HIS A 56 8.40 2.78 -5.47
CA HIS A 56 8.23 4.17 -5.10
C HIS A 56 9.48 4.73 -4.42
N LEU A 57 10.07 3.98 -3.50
CA LEU A 57 11.28 4.40 -2.80
C LEU A 57 12.44 4.57 -3.77
N LYS A 58 12.59 3.66 -4.71
CA LYS A 58 13.62 3.77 -5.75
C LYS A 58 13.42 5.00 -6.62
N SER A 59 12.16 5.31 -6.91
CA SER A 59 11.82 6.49 -7.70
C SER A 59 12.22 7.78 -6.97
N LEU A 60 11.98 7.85 -5.67
CA LEU A 60 12.39 9.00 -4.87
C LEU A 60 13.90 9.16 -4.84
N LYS A 61 14.60 8.05 -4.64
CA LYS A 61 16.05 8.03 -4.59
C LYS A 61 16.64 8.51 -5.91
N LYS A 62 16.07 8.04 -7.01
CA LYS A 62 16.51 8.42 -8.35
C LYS A 62 16.31 9.91 -8.59
N LYS A 63 15.18 10.46 -8.17
CA LYS A 63 14.90 11.88 -8.32
C LYS A 63 15.88 12.73 -7.54
N GLN A 64 16.20 12.32 -6.33
CA GLN A 64 17.16 13.03 -5.49
C GLN A 64 18.56 12.97 -6.07
N GLY A 65 18.94 11.80 -6.58
CA GLY A 65 20.26 11.61 -7.17
C GLY A 65 20.41 12.28 -8.52
N GLY A 66 19.31 12.51 -9.23
CA GLY A 66 19.34 13.10 -10.55
C GLY A 66 19.30 14.61 -10.58
N ALA A 67 19.13 15.21 -9.42
CA ALA A 67 19.05 16.66 -9.33
C ALA A 67 20.38 17.35 -9.56
#